data_8e8aa967b9e1b9637290b09e9f6538f1
#
_entry.id   8e8aa967b9e1b9637290b09e9f6538f1
#
_cell.length_a   1.000
_cell.length_b   1.000
_cell.length_c   1.000
_cell.angle_alpha   90.00
_cell.angle_beta   90.00
_cell.angle_gamma   90.00
#
_symmetry.space_group_name_H-M   'P 1'
#
loop_
_entity.id
_entity.type
_entity.pdbx_description
1 polymer ?
#
loop_
_entity_poly.entity_id
_entity_poly.type
_entity_poly.pdbx_seq_one_letter_code
_entity_poly.pdbx_strand_id
1 'polypeptide(L)'
;PAIAVKAAQLQGSYKADQFLRRIKEMVFTERKNITKLEHLVQAAKDTGLDHIQFKFDYRNKTKKLFEEDLLMVREWGVRGFPTIYFIDGDDNRFKVYGSKPYQVYEDALLKLVPGQVKKETPSSYETILKGYNTITLKEFAVFFDKTMEEAGAILQELERQNKVRRTETKAGPLWKVI
;
A
#
# COMPACT_ATOMS: atom_id res chain seq x y z
N PRO A 1 -0.36 -10.56 10.83
CA PRO A 1 -0.69 -9.74 9.65
C PRO A 1 -0.06 -10.25 8.35
N ALA A 2 1.26 -10.55 8.31
CA ALA A 2 1.94 -10.99 7.08
C ALA A 2 1.28 -12.22 6.43
N ILE A 3 0.98 -13.26 7.22
CA ILE A 3 0.24 -14.46 6.75
C ILE A 3 -1.13 -14.08 6.14
N ALA A 4 -1.80 -13.06 6.68
CA ALA A 4 -3.08 -12.59 6.16
C ALA A 4 -2.92 -11.90 4.78
N VAL A 5 -1.84 -11.16 4.58
CA VAL A 5 -1.52 -10.59 3.27
C VAL A 5 -1.28 -11.70 2.25
N LYS A 6 -0.59 -12.79 2.63
CA LYS A 6 -0.45 -13.97 1.76
C LYS A 6 -1.80 -14.57 1.37
N ALA A 7 -2.77 -14.66 2.31
CA ALA A 7 -4.11 -15.13 1.97
C ALA A 7 -4.83 -14.22 0.96
N ALA A 8 -4.64 -12.90 1.09
CA ALA A 8 -5.19 -11.96 0.13
C ALA A 8 -4.51 -12.09 -1.25
N GLN A 9 -3.19 -12.30 -1.30
CA GLN A 9 -2.41 -12.49 -2.53
C GLN A 9 -2.89 -13.69 -3.36
N LEU A 10 -3.38 -14.76 -2.73
CA LEU A 10 -3.97 -15.90 -3.43
C LEU A 10 -5.22 -15.55 -4.23
N GLN A 11 -5.83 -14.39 -3.96
CA GLN A 11 -7.00 -13.88 -4.69
C GLN A 11 -6.67 -12.71 -5.64
N GLY A 12 -5.39 -12.43 -5.84
CA GLY A 12 -4.88 -11.43 -6.77
C GLY A 12 -4.12 -10.28 -6.08
N SER A 13 -3.07 -9.80 -6.75
CA SER A 13 -2.16 -8.77 -6.22
C SER A 13 -2.88 -7.45 -5.93
N TYR A 14 -3.71 -6.97 -6.85
CA TYR A 14 -4.44 -5.73 -6.66
C TYR A 14 -5.33 -5.74 -5.41
N LYS A 15 -6.09 -6.82 -5.20
CA LYS A 15 -6.92 -6.98 -4.00
C LYS A 15 -6.07 -7.11 -2.72
N ALA A 16 -4.91 -7.73 -2.82
CA ALA A 16 -3.98 -7.83 -1.70
C ALA A 16 -3.42 -6.47 -1.28
N ASP A 17 -3.13 -5.58 -2.23
CA ASP A 17 -2.69 -4.22 -1.95
C ASP A 17 -3.80 -3.40 -1.28
N GLN A 18 -5.04 -3.53 -1.74
CA GLN A 18 -6.21 -2.93 -1.08
C GLN A 18 -6.39 -3.47 0.35
N PHE A 19 -6.23 -4.78 0.53
CA PHE A 19 -6.29 -5.42 1.84
C PHE A 19 -5.18 -4.93 2.78
N LEU A 20 -3.94 -4.83 2.28
CA LEU A 20 -2.81 -4.31 3.05
C LEU A 20 -3.06 -2.86 3.49
N ARG A 21 -3.59 -2.02 2.59
CA ARG A 21 -3.97 -0.66 2.94
C ARG A 21 -5.07 -0.66 4.02
N ARG A 22 -6.10 -1.47 3.84
CA ARG A 22 -7.23 -1.55 4.77
C ARG A 22 -6.81 -1.95 6.18
N ILE A 23 -5.95 -2.96 6.33
CA ILE A 23 -5.46 -3.36 7.67
C ILE A 23 -4.57 -2.29 8.31
N LYS A 24 -3.80 -1.52 7.51
CA LYS A 24 -3.06 -0.35 8.02
C LYS A 24 -4.03 0.73 8.55
N GLU A 25 -5.09 1.05 7.83
CA GLU A 25 -6.13 1.97 8.27
C GLU A 25 -6.79 1.51 9.58
N MET A 26 -7.12 0.23 9.68
CA MET A 26 -7.67 -0.35 10.90
C MET A 26 -6.76 -0.13 12.13
N VAL A 27 -5.45 -0.23 11.95
CA VAL A 27 -4.50 0.01 13.04
C VAL A 27 -4.39 1.49 13.37
N PHE A 28 -4.07 2.32 12.37
CA PHE A 28 -3.65 3.70 12.60
C PHE A 28 -4.82 4.65 12.81
N THR A 29 -5.97 4.37 12.20
CA THR A 29 -7.12 5.28 12.27
C THR A 29 -8.27 4.75 13.13
N GLU A 30 -8.48 3.43 13.18
CA GLU A 30 -9.59 2.81 13.91
C GLU A 30 -9.16 2.10 15.22
N ARG A 31 -7.85 2.02 15.48
CA ARG A 31 -7.27 1.34 16.66
C ARG A 31 -7.68 -0.13 16.80
N LYS A 32 -7.95 -0.80 15.71
CA LYS A 32 -8.29 -2.21 15.71
C LYS A 32 -7.06 -3.09 15.84
N ASN A 33 -7.18 -4.14 16.61
CA ASN A 33 -6.12 -5.14 16.77
C ASN A 33 -6.17 -6.13 15.60
N ILE A 34 -5.31 -5.96 14.59
CA ILE A 34 -5.22 -6.83 13.41
C ILE A 34 -4.51 -8.18 13.67
N THR A 35 -4.23 -8.55 14.92
CA THR A 35 -3.88 -9.93 15.25
C THR A 35 -5.12 -10.81 15.42
N LYS A 36 -6.28 -10.21 15.63
CA LYS A 36 -7.56 -10.91 15.72
C LYS A 36 -8.08 -11.26 14.34
N LEU A 37 -8.40 -12.55 14.14
CA LEU A 37 -8.90 -13.06 12.86
C LEU A 37 -10.20 -12.36 12.41
N GLU A 38 -11.08 -12.01 13.34
CA GLU A 38 -12.31 -11.29 13.05
C GLU A 38 -12.08 -9.96 12.33
N HIS A 39 -11.06 -9.19 12.74
CA HIS A 39 -10.70 -7.93 12.08
C HIS A 39 -10.07 -8.16 10.70
N LEU A 40 -9.27 -9.22 10.54
CA LEU A 40 -8.71 -9.58 9.23
C LEU A 40 -9.81 -10.04 8.25
N VAL A 41 -10.77 -10.83 8.72
CA VAL A 41 -11.94 -11.23 7.91
C VAL A 41 -12.80 -10.02 7.54
N GLN A 42 -12.96 -9.06 8.46
CA GLN A 42 -13.66 -7.82 8.14
C GLN A 42 -12.92 -7.01 7.06
N ALA A 43 -11.58 -6.90 7.17
CA ALA A 43 -10.78 -6.24 6.13
C ALA A 43 -10.91 -6.92 4.77
N ALA A 44 -10.97 -8.26 4.74
CA ALA A 44 -11.19 -9.02 3.52
C ALA A 44 -12.55 -8.69 2.88
N LYS A 45 -13.61 -8.60 3.67
CA LYS A 45 -14.94 -8.16 3.21
C LYS A 45 -14.92 -6.73 2.67
N ASP A 46 -14.32 -5.81 3.42
CA ASP A 46 -14.23 -4.38 3.06
C ASP A 46 -13.53 -4.16 1.72
N THR A 47 -12.66 -5.09 1.31
CA THR A 47 -11.85 -5.01 0.08
C THR A 47 -12.33 -5.95 -1.04
N GLY A 48 -13.51 -6.54 -0.89
CA GLY A 48 -14.12 -7.39 -1.92
C GLY A 48 -13.39 -8.71 -2.16
N LEU A 49 -12.62 -9.18 -1.18
CA LEU A 49 -12.10 -10.55 -1.18
C LEU A 49 -13.22 -11.52 -0.82
N ASP A 50 -13.16 -12.73 -1.37
CA ASP A 50 -13.95 -13.85 -0.83
C ASP A 50 -13.43 -14.16 0.58
N HIS A 51 -14.16 -13.70 1.57
CA HIS A 51 -13.78 -13.78 2.98
C HIS A 51 -13.86 -15.22 3.54
N ILE A 52 -14.63 -16.10 2.91
CA ILE A 52 -14.71 -17.51 3.29
C ILE A 52 -13.44 -18.21 2.81
N GLN A 53 -13.10 -18.02 1.53
CA GLN A 53 -11.87 -18.54 0.94
C GLN A 53 -10.63 -17.96 1.63
N PHE A 54 -10.63 -16.64 1.92
CA PHE A 54 -9.57 -15.98 2.68
C PHE A 54 -9.33 -16.64 4.05
N LYS A 55 -10.41 -16.91 4.80
CA LYS A 55 -10.32 -17.57 6.12
C LYS A 55 -9.78 -18.99 6.01
N PHE A 56 -10.19 -19.73 4.98
CA PHE A 56 -9.68 -21.07 4.70
C PHE A 56 -8.18 -21.05 4.37
N ASP A 57 -7.77 -20.20 3.45
CA ASP A 57 -6.38 -20.08 2.99
C ASP A 57 -5.47 -19.58 4.14
N TYR A 58 -5.92 -18.59 4.91
CA TYR A 58 -5.21 -18.10 6.10
C TYR A 58 -4.86 -19.21 7.09
N ARG A 59 -5.76 -20.19 7.27
CA ARG A 59 -5.56 -21.29 8.21
C ARG A 59 -4.74 -22.45 7.66
N ASN A 60 -4.82 -22.68 6.35
CA ASN A 60 -4.36 -23.96 5.79
C ASN A 60 -3.19 -23.84 4.82
N LYS A 61 -3.01 -22.68 4.15
CA LYS A 61 -2.02 -22.58 3.05
C LYS A 61 -0.91 -21.55 3.34
N THR A 62 -1.26 -20.44 3.94
CA THR A 62 -0.42 -19.25 3.92
C THR A 62 0.78 -19.28 4.87
N LYS A 63 0.76 -20.17 5.86
CA LYS A 63 1.92 -20.34 6.74
C LYS A 63 3.14 -20.81 5.93
N LYS A 64 2.95 -21.83 5.07
CA LYS A 64 4.02 -22.35 4.21
C LYS A 64 4.54 -21.27 3.25
N LEU A 65 3.64 -20.53 2.59
CA LEU A 65 4.01 -19.43 1.69
C LEU A 65 4.80 -18.32 2.41
N PHE A 66 4.48 -18.06 3.66
CA PHE A 66 5.22 -17.10 4.46
C PHE A 66 6.60 -17.62 4.88
N GLU A 67 6.71 -18.91 5.17
CA GLU A 67 8.00 -19.57 5.45
C GLU A 67 8.93 -19.53 4.21
N GLU A 68 8.38 -19.69 3.01
CA GLU A 68 9.10 -19.52 1.74
C GLU A 68 9.63 -18.08 1.58
N ASP A 69 8.82 -17.05 1.91
CA ASP A 69 9.31 -15.67 1.92
C ASP A 69 10.46 -15.47 2.92
N LEU A 70 10.37 -16.07 4.09
CA LEU A 70 11.43 -15.96 5.09
C LEU A 70 12.74 -16.62 4.64
N LEU A 71 12.66 -17.73 3.91
CA LEU A 71 13.83 -18.36 3.29
C LEU A 71 14.44 -17.44 2.25
N MET A 72 13.65 -16.90 1.33
CA MET A 72 14.10 -15.94 0.33
C MET A 72 14.76 -14.71 0.97
N VAL A 73 14.18 -14.14 2.03
CA VAL A 73 14.76 -13.02 2.78
C VAL A 73 16.15 -13.35 3.31
N ARG A 74 16.37 -14.57 3.79
CA ARG A 74 17.69 -15.04 4.28
C ARG A 74 18.68 -15.24 3.14
N GLU A 75 18.27 -15.92 2.05
CA GLU A 75 19.08 -16.16 0.87
C GLU A 75 19.53 -14.85 0.21
N TRP A 76 18.68 -13.84 0.18
CA TRP A 76 19.00 -12.52 -0.38
C TRP A 76 19.77 -11.62 0.60
N GLY A 77 20.12 -12.11 1.76
CA GLY A 77 20.93 -11.39 2.74
C GLY A 77 20.26 -10.11 3.26
N VAL A 78 18.95 -10.14 3.45
CA VAL A 78 18.22 -9.02 4.05
C VAL A 78 18.53 -8.95 5.55
N ARG A 79 19.12 -7.85 5.99
CA ARG A 79 19.56 -7.65 7.39
C ARG A 79 18.70 -6.67 8.17
N GLY A 80 17.73 -6.02 7.50
CA GLY A 80 16.87 -5.03 8.14
C GLY A 80 15.88 -4.40 7.15
N PHE A 81 15.02 -3.51 7.66
CA PHE A 81 13.95 -2.89 6.90
C PHE A 81 14.07 -1.35 6.91
N PRO A 82 13.62 -0.68 5.86
CA PRO A 82 13.18 -1.27 4.59
C PRO A 82 14.37 -1.81 3.77
N THR A 83 14.16 -2.93 3.06
CA THR A 83 15.03 -3.41 1.99
C THR A 83 14.17 -3.63 0.76
N ILE A 84 14.50 -2.96 -0.33
CA ILE A 84 13.77 -3.02 -1.60
C ILE A 84 14.72 -3.57 -2.66
N TYR A 85 14.28 -4.58 -3.39
CA TYR A 85 14.94 -5.08 -4.57
C TYR A 85 14.13 -4.68 -5.80
N PHE A 86 14.81 -4.09 -6.76
CA PHE A 86 14.33 -3.93 -8.12
C PHE A 86 14.88 -5.10 -8.92
N ILE A 87 14.03 -5.77 -9.69
CA ILE A 87 14.39 -7.00 -10.43
C ILE A 87 13.83 -6.85 -11.84
N ASP A 88 14.67 -7.07 -12.85
CA ASP A 88 14.23 -7.10 -14.25
C ASP A 88 13.84 -8.51 -14.72
N GLY A 89 13.46 -8.64 -16.01
CA GLY A 89 13.08 -9.91 -16.61
C GLY A 89 14.21 -10.93 -16.71
N ASP A 90 15.46 -10.49 -16.62
CA ASP A 90 16.68 -11.31 -16.69
C ASP A 90 17.26 -11.65 -15.31
N ASP A 91 16.49 -11.38 -14.24
CA ASP A 91 16.85 -11.57 -12.82
C ASP A 91 18.05 -10.70 -12.36
N ASN A 92 18.35 -9.60 -13.09
CA ASN A 92 19.28 -8.60 -12.58
C ASN A 92 18.64 -7.88 -11.39
N ARG A 93 19.40 -7.73 -10.30
CA ARG A 93 18.86 -7.24 -9.03
C ARG A 93 19.61 -5.98 -8.58
N PHE A 94 18.86 -4.93 -8.28
CA PHE A 94 19.38 -3.75 -7.63
C PHE A 94 18.78 -3.57 -6.24
N LYS A 95 19.63 -3.55 -5.22
CA LYS A 95 19.22 -3.50 -3.81
C LYS A 95 19.30 -2.07 -3.27
N VAL A 96 18.22 -1.58 -2.70
CA VAL A 96 18.18 -0.35 -1.89
C VAL A 96 17.90 -0.72 -0.43
N TYR A 97 18.86 -0.42 0.45
CA TYR A 97 18.77 -0.71 1.88
C TYR A 97 18.58 0.56 2.70
N GLY A 98 17.66 0.50 3.65
CA GLY A 98 17.31 1.61 4.53
C GLY A 98 16.38 2.62 3.86
N SER A 99 15.84 3.55 4.65
CA SER A 99 15.05 4.66 4.11
C SER A 99 15.95 5.61 3.34
N LYS A 100 15.66 5.84 2.07
CA LYS A 100 16.43 6.70 1.17
C LYS A 100 15.53 7.77 0.56
N PRO A 101 16.08 8.89 0.07
CA PRO A 101 15.35 9.83 -0.76
C PRO A 101 14.75 9.15 -2.00
N TYR A 102 13.62 9.65 -2.50
CA TYR A 102 12.91 9.08 -3.65
C TYR A 102 13.82 8.87 -4.87
N GLN A 103 14.72 9.82 -5.14
CA GLN A 103 15.66 9.76 -6.26
C GLN A 103 16.48 8.45 -6.30
N VAL A 104 16.87 7.92 -5.13
CA VAL A 104 17.65 6.67 -5.08
C VAL A 104 16.83 5.47 -5.59
N TYR A 105 15.53 5.45 -5.34
CA TYR A 105 14.64 4.41 -5.86
C TYR A 105 14.39 4.57 -7.36
N GLU A 106 14.21 5.81 -7.83
CA GLU A 106 14.08 6.12 -9.25
C GLU A 106 15.34 5.74 -10.03
N ASP A 107 16.52 6.11 -9.53
CA ASP A 107 17.82 5.75 -10.14
C ASP A 107 18.01 4.23 -10.21
N ALA A 108 17.57 3.51 -9.16
CA ALA A 108 17.64 2.05 -9.14
C ALA A 108 16.75 1.42 -10.21
N LEU A 109 15.55 1.95 -10.40
CA LEU A 109 14.63 1.49 -11.44
C LEU A 109 15.16 1.79 -12.84
N LEU A 110 15.64 3.02 -13.08
CA LEU A 110 16.18 3.44 -14.38
C LEU A 110 17.44 2.68 -14.80
N LYS A 111 18.22 2.17 -13.84
CA LYS A 111 19.38 1.30 -14.15
C LYS A 111 18.96 -0.05 -14.73
N LEU A 112 17.81 -0.59 -14.31
CA LEU A 112 17.32 -1.87 -14.79
C LEU A 112 16.53 -1.73 -16.11
N VAL A 113 15.81 -0.63 -16.29
CA VAL A 113 14.95 -0.40 -17.45
C VAL A 113 15.23 0.96 -18.10
N PRO A 114 16.42 1.17 -18.69
CA PRO A 114 16.79 2.45 -19.24
C PRO A 114 15.82 2.92 -20.33
N GLY A 115 15.29 4.13 -20.18
CA GLY A 115 14.40 4.76 -21.19
C GLY A 115 13.01 4.17 -21.32
N GLN A 116 12.65 3.14 -20.56
CA GLN A 116 11.34 2.50 -20.62
C GLN A 116 10.33 3.08 -19.61
N VAL A 117 10.80 3.77 -18.59
CA VAL A 117 9.97 4.34 -17.53
C VAL A 117 10.03 5.85 -17.59
N LYS A 118 8.85 6.48 -17.63
CA LYS A 118 8.70 7.93 -17.49
C LYS A 118 7.92 8.20 -16.21
N LYS A 119 8.35 9.21 -15.47
CA LYS A 119 7.57 9.73 -14.35
C LYS A 119 6.31 10.38 -14.91
N GLU A 120 5.16 9.85 -14.53
CA GLU A 120 3.86 10.45 -14.86
C GLU A 120 3.33 11.17 -13.63
N THR A 121 3.01 12.45 -13.79
CA THR A 121 2.20 13.15 -12.80
C THR A 121 0.74 12.82 -13.07
N PRO A 122 -0.05 12.43 -12.07
CA PRO A 122 -1.46 12.14 -12.27
C PRO A 122 -2.17 13.31 -12.94
N SER A 123 -2.93 13.03 -14.00
CA SER A 123 -3.60 14.06 -14.81
C SER A 123 -4.78 14.73 -14.07
N SER A 124 -5.34 14.07 -13.08
CA SER A 124 -6.43 14.61 -12.26
C SER A 124 -6.47 14.00 -10.85
N TYR A 125 -7.11 14.71 -9.95
CA TYR A 125 -7.32 14.23 -8.57
C TYR A 125 -8.20 12.99 -8.55
N GLU A 126 -9.18 12.90 -9.45
CA GLU A 126 -10.10 11.79 -9.58
C GLU A 126 -9.37 10.48 -9.91
N THR A 127 -8.29 10.53 -10.70
CA THR A 127 -7.49 9.34 -11.04
C THR A 127 -6.89 8.69 -9.80
N ILE A 128 -6.29 9.48 -8.92
CA ILE A 128 -5.73 9.00 -7.66
C ILE A 128 -6.84 8.58 -6.69
N LEU A 129 -7.88 9.40 -6.56
CA LEU A 129 -8.97 9.13 -5.64
C LEU A 129 -9.75 7.85 -5.98
N LYS A 130 -9.85 7.49 -7.26
CA LYS A 130 -10.44 6.19 -7.69
C LYS A 130 -9.56 4.99 -7.34
N GLY A 131 -8.25 5.16 -7.34
CA GLY A 131 -7.30 4.10 -6.98
C GLY A 131 -7.17 3.87 -5.47
N TYR A 132 -7.48 4.88 -4.68
CA TYR A 132 -7.36 4.86 -3.22
C TYR A 132 -8.68 5.29 -2.59
N ASN A 133 -9.31 4.39 -1.83
CA ASN A 133 -10.57 4.71 -1.12
C ASN A 133 -10.41 5.83 -0.08
N THR A 134 -9.19 6.02 0.41
CA THR A 134 -8.83 7.04 1.40
C THR A 134 -7.49 7.64 1.05
N ILE A 135 -7.26 8.90 1.46
CA ILE A 135 -5.99 9.59 1.29
C ILE A 135 -5.71 10.50 2.48
N THR A 136 -4.45 10.56 2.90
CA THR A 136 -3.96 11.54 3.89
C THR A 136 -3.51 12.81 3.19
N LEU A 137 -3.41 13.91 3.94
CA LEU A 137 -2.88 15.17 3.43
C LEU A 137 -1.46 15.00 2.83
N LYS A 138 -0.60 14.24 3.51
CA LYS A 138 0.77 14.01 3.06
C LYS A 138 0.82 13.20 1.77
N GLU A 139 0.02 12.14 1.65
CA GLU A 139 -0.06 11.36 0.41
C GLU A 139 -0.52 12.22 -0.75
N PHE A 140 -1.58 13.03 -0.55
CA PHE A 140 -2.08 13.95 -1.57
C PHE A 140 -1.01 14.95 -2.03
N ALA A 141 -0.32 15.58 -1.07
CA ALA A 141 0.76 16.52 -1.36
C ALA A 141 1.88 15.87 -2.21
N VAL A 142 2.29 14.65 -1.86
CA VAL A 142 3.35 13.93 -2.59
C VAL A 142 2.90 13.49 -3.99
N PHE A 143 1.67 12.98 -4.14
CA PHE A 143 1.16 12.56 -5.46
C PHE A 143 1.10 13.69 -6.48
N PHE A 144 0.77 14.90 -6.04
CA PHE A 144 0.55 16.04 -6.93
C PHE A 144 1.67 17.08 -6.87
N ASP A 145 2.79 16.75 -6.23
CA ASP A 145 3.95 17.65 -6.07
C ASP A 145 3.53 19.03 -5.52
N LYS A 146 2.78 19.00 -4.43
CA LYS A 146 2.21 20.17 -3.75
C LYS A 146 2.81 20.36 -2.37
N THR A 147 2.82 21.59 -1.89
CA THR A 147 3.03 21.85 -0.47
C THR A 147 1.87 21.32 0.36
N MET A 148 2.09 21.16 1.67
CA MET A 148 1.03 20.72 2.59
C MET A 148 -0.12 21.72 2.64
N GLU A 149 0.17 23.01 2.50
CA GLU A 149 -0.80 24.10 2.48
C GLU A 149 -1.68 24.05 1.22
N GLU A 150 -1.07 23.97 0.05
CA GLU A 150 -1.78 23.83 -1.24
C GLU A 150 -2.65 22.57 -1.28
N ALA A 151 -2.08 21.45 -0.83
CA ALA A 151 -2.80 20.18 -0.74
C ALA A 151 -4.02 20.26 0.18
N GLY A 152 -3.87 20.96 1.32
CA GLY A 152 -4.96 21.20 2.26
C GLY A 152 -6.08 22.03 1.65
N ALA A 153 -5.74 23.11 0.94
CA ALA A 153 -6.71 23.98 0.27
C ALA A 153 -7.50 23.20 -0.82
N ILE A 154 -6.80 22.39 -1.61
CA ILE A 154 -7.43 21.55 -2.65
C ILE A 154 -8.38 20.51 -2.03
N LEU A 155 -7.95 19.81 -0.99
CA LEU A 155 -8.79 18.80 -0.32
C LEU A 155 -10.03 19.42 0.32
N GLN A 156 -9.93 20.62 0.90
CA GLN A 156 -11.08 21.37 1.41
C GLN A 156 -12.06 21.76 0.29
N GLU A 157 -11.53 22.15 -0.89
CA GLU A 157 -12.38 22.43 -2.05
C GLU A 157 -13.10 21.18 -2.57
N LEU A 158 -12.38 20.04 -2.66
CA LEU A 158 -12.99 18.76 -3.03
C LEU A 158 -14.07 18.31 -2.03
N GLU A 159 -13.88 18.62 -0.75
CA GLU A 159 -14.89 18.37 0.29
C GLU A 159 -16.11 19.23 0.10
N ARG A 160 -15.97 20.54 -0.20
CA ARG A 160 -17.09 21.43 -0.55
C ARG A 160 -17.86 20.98 -1.78
N GLN A 161 -17.17 20.36 -2.74
CA GLN A 161 -17.77 19.77 -3.94
C GLN A 161 -18.37 18.37 -3.70
N ASN A 162 -18.40 17.86 -2.47
CA ASN A 162 -18.86 16.51 -2.10
C ASN A 162 -18.14 15.37 -2.85
N LYS A 163 -16.90 15.59 -3.30
CA LYS A 163 -16.07 14.55 -3.93
C LYS A 163 -15.34 13.69 -2.91
N VAL A 164 -15.04 14.26 -1.76
CA VAL A 164 -14.41 13.58 -0.62
C VAL A 164 -15.08 13.96 0.69
N ARG A 165 -14.98 13.09 1.67
CA ARG A 165 -15.44 13.35 3.06
C ARG A 165 -14.24 13.27 3.99
N ARG A 166 -14.02 14.33 4.75
CA ARG A 166 -13.04 14.38 5.82
C ARG A 166 -13.50 13.62 7.05
N THR A 167 -12.60 12.86 7.64
CA THR A 167 -12.79 12.16 8.92
C THR A 167 -11.59 12.46 9.81
N GLU A 168 -11.84 12.96 11.02
CA GLU A 168 -10.78 13.16 12.00
C GLU A 168 -10.35 11.83 12.59
N THR A 169 -9.04 11.60 12.63
CA THR A 169 -8.43 10.46 13.31
C THR A 169 -7.35 10.93 14.26
N LYS A 170 -6.88 10.05 15.16
CA LYS A 170 -5.78 10.43 16.05
C LYS A 170 -4.42 10.57 15.34
N ALA A 171 -4.32 10.03 14.13
CA ALA A 171 -3.15 10.19 13.27
C ALA A 171 -3.24 11.41 12.36
N GLY A 172 -4.28 12.23 12.51
CA GLY A 172 -4.60 13.36 11.65
C GLY A 172 -5.81 13.10 10.75
N PRO A 173 -6.21 14.08 9.94
CA PRO A 173 -7.35 13.95 9.06
C PRO A 173 -7.11 12.94 7.93
N LEU A 174 -8.18 12.20 7.60
CA LEU A 174 -8.23 11.25 6.51
C LEU A 174 -9.41 11.63 5.61
N TRP A 175 -9.18 11.73 4.31
CA TRP A 175 -10.23 11.98 3.33
C TRP A 175 -10.63 10.67 2.66
N LYS A 176 -11.93 10.42 2.62
CA LYS A 176 -12.53 9.27 1.94
C LYS A 176 -13.23 9.76 0.68
N VAL A 177 -13.05 9.05 -0.41
CA VAL A 177 -13.79 9.30 -1.67
C VAL A 177 -15.26 8.95 -1.46
N ILE A 178 -16.16 9.79 -2.00
CA ILE A 178 -17.63 9.62 -1.95
C ILE A 178 -18.12 8.97 -3.24
#